data_8d3591c90f8814ba7593c6b0e2a2cee9
#
_entry.id   8d3591c90f8814ba7593c6b0e2a2cee9
#
_cell.length_a   1.000
_cell.length_b   1.000
_cell.length_c   1.000
_cell.angle_alpha   90.00
_cell.angle_beta   90.00
_cell.angle_gamma   90.00
#
_symmetry.space_group_name_H-M   'P 1'
#
loop_
_entity.id
_entity.type
_entity.pdbx_description
1 polymer ?
#
loop_
_entity_poly.entity_id
_entity_poly.type
_entity_poly.pdbx_seq_one_letter_code
_entity_poly.pdbx_strand_id
1 'polypeptide(L)'
;MRRELFPTLPHDVVILGNFNQLYKIEPTTFRSWLRILAQLPKSILWLLRFPELGELNLRRTAKAWAGAEVANRIIFTDVAPKSQHISRARVCDLFLDTPECNAHTTAADVLWSSTPLLTLPRYPYKMCSRMAASILRGALPKTTEGRQMATELIAGSEVEYEQRAVQLAGGLSYSMTDSGYGEGYGRLAEMRKLLWDGKWDCGLFDTRRWVDDVETAYEEAWRRWVAGESGDICL
;
A
#
# COMPACT_ATOMS: atom_id res chain seq x y z
N MET A 1 12.02 1.41 16.35
CA MET A 1 10.64 1.48 15.81
C MET A 1 9.98 0.11 15.63
N ARG A 2 10.49 -0.87 14.82
CA ARG A 2 9.84 -2.20 14.68
C ARG A 2 9.71 -2.93 16.02
N ARG A 3 10.77 -2.99 16.82
CA ARG A 3 10.76 -3.59 18.17
C ARG A 3 9.88 -2.84 19.18
N GLU A 4 9.70 -1.55 19.02
CA GLU A 4 8.81 -0.72 19.86
C GLU A 4 7.34 -1.00 19.56
N LEU A 5 6.98 -1.09 18.25
CA LEU A 5 5.63 -1.40 17.82
C LEU A 5 5.24 -2.86 18.05
N PHE A 6 6.19 -3.76 17.87
CA PHE A 6 6.00 -5.22 17.93
C PHE A 6 7.09 -5.90 18.76
N PRO A 7 7.13 -5.68 20.07
CA PRO A 7 8.23 -6.15 20.92
C PRO A 7 8.36 -7.68 21.01
N THR A 8 7.27 -8.40 20.71
CA THR A 8 7.22 -9.87 20.79
C THR A 8 7.43 -10.55 19.44
N LEU A 9 7.47 -9.80 18.34
CA LEU A 9 7.67 -10.41 17.02
C LEU A 9 9.15 -10.72 16.75
N PRO A 10 9.46 -11.90 16.22
CA PRO A 10 10.78 -12.19 15.65
C PRO A 10 11.20 -11.17 14.62
N HIS A 11 12.51 -10.95 14.47
CA HIS A 11 13.04 -9.96 13.54
C HIS A 11 12.81 -10.32 12.06
N ASP A 12 12.65 -11.59 11.74
CA ASP A 12 12.48 -12.16 10.40
C ASP A 12 11.01 -12.31 9.96
N VAL A 13 10.05 -11.83 10.77
CA VAL A 13 8.63 -11.85 10.41
C VAL A 13 8.34 -10.77 9.38
N VAL A 14 7.65 -11.13 8.31
CA VAL A 14 7.19 -10.18 7.30
C VAL A 14 5.92 -9.47 7.77
N ILE A 15 5.89 -8.15 7.69
CA ILE A 15 4.77 -7.33 8.10
C ILE A 15 4.00 -6.86 6.85
N LEU A 16 2.90 -7.54 6.57
CA LEU A 16 1.88 -7.07 5.63
C LEU A 16 1.01 -6.05 6.34
N GLY A 17 0.60 -4.98 5.69
CA GLY A 17 -0.21 -3.96 6.35
C GLY A 17 -1.31 -3.39 5.49
N ASN A 18 -2.37 -2.89 6.13
CA ASN A 18 -3.34 -2.00 5.53
C ASN A 18 -3.77 -0.97 6.59
N PHE A 19 -3.67 0.30 6.24
CA PHE A 19 -3.97 1.42 7.13
C PHE A 19 -5.21 2.19 6.72
N ASN A 20 -6.00 1.64 5.80
CA ASN A 20 -7.31 2.16 5.47
C ASN A 20 -8.29 1.91 6.63
N GLN A 21 -9.37 2.68 6.64
CA GLN A 21 -10.47 2.44 7.57
C GLN A 21 -11.08 1.06 7.32
N LEU A 22 -11.42 0.33 8.39
CA LEU A 22 -11.84 -1.06 8.33
C LEU A 22 -13.11 -1.30 7.48
N TYR A 23 -13.95 -0.27 7.29
CA TYR A 23 -15.14 -0.40 6.43
C TYR A 23 -14.80 -0.49 4.93
N LYS A 24 -13.57 -0.18 4.51
CA LYS A 24 -13.10 -0.41 3.13
C LYS A 24 -12.76 -1.87 2.85
N ILE A 25 -12.62 -2.68 3.90
CA ILE A 25 -12.29 -4.09 3.79
C ILE A 25 -13.56 -4.88 3.47
N GLU A 26 -13.78 -5.16 2.21
CA GLU A 26 -14.92 -5.96 1.79
C GLU A 26 -14.59 -7.47 1.89
N PRO A 27 -15.61 -8.36 1.92
CA PRO A 27 -15.42 -9.78 2.21
C PRO A 27 -14.44 -10.51 1.28
N THR A 28 -14.42 -10.20 -0.02
CA THR A 28 -13.53 -10.83 -0.99
C THR A 28 -12.08 -10.45 -0.73
N THR A 29 -11.80 -9.17 -0.50
CA THR A 29 -10.48 -8.67 -0.14
C THR A 29 -9.97 -9.31 1.16
N PHE A 30 -10.82 -9.36 2.18
CA PHE A 30 -10.42 -9.99 3.44
C PHE A 30 -10.11 -11.47 3.29
N ARG A 31 -10.90 -12.19 2.49
CA ARG A 31 -10.64 -13.59 2.18
C ARG A 31 -9.32 -13.80 1.42
N SER A 32 -8.98 -12.90 0.49
CA SER A 32 -7.70 -12.90 -0.20
C SER A 32 -6.53 -12.70 0.78
N TRP A 33 -6.65 -11.76 1.71
CA TRP A 33 -5.60 -11.54 2.73
C TRP A 33 -5.41 -12.74 3.66
N LEU A 34 -6.50 -13.42 4.03
CA LEU A 34 -6.41 -14.64 4.84
C LEU A 34 -5.70 -15.78 4.07
N ARG A 35 -5.95 -15.92 2.76
CA ARG A 35 -5.25 -16.91 1.91
C ARG A 35 -3.77 -16.56 1.76
N ILE A 36 -3.42 -15.28 1.63
CA ILE A 36 -2.03 -14.82 1.62
C ILE A 36 -1.34 -15.18 2.95
N LEU A 37 -1.96 -14.85 4.08
CA LEU A 37 -1.41 -15.21 5.40
C LEU A 37 -1.25 -16.72 5.59
N ALA A 38 -2.18 -17.52 5.10
CA ALA A 38 -2.09 -18.98 5.19
C ALA A 38 -0.86 -19.53 4.45
N GLN A 39 -0.49 -18.92 3.32
CA GLN A 39 0.68 -19.31 2.52
C GLN A 39 2.00 -18.74 3.06
N LEU A 40 1.94 -17.76 3.94
CA LEU A 40 3.11 -17.08 4.52
C LEU A 40 3.15 -17.26 6.04
N PRO A 41 3.58 -18.42 6.56
CA PRO A 41 3.52 -18.71 8.01
C PRO A 41 4.35 -17.76 8.86
N LYS A 42 5.42 -17.17 8.31
CA LYS A 42 6.25 -16.15 8.96
C LYS A 42 5.81 -14.72 8.63
N SER A 43 4.52 -14.46 8.55
CA SER A 43 3.99 -13.11 8.33
C SER A 43 2.85 -12.77 9.27
N ILE A 44 2.64 -11.46 9.45
CA ILE A 44 1.47 -10.90 10.13
C ILE A 44 0.74 -9.95 9.19
N LEU A 45 -0.55 -9.72 9.47
CA LEU A 45 -1.32 -8.64 8.87
C LEU A 45 -1.54 -7.55 9.92
N TRP A 46 -1.00 -6.37 9.68
CA TRP A 46 -1.13 -5.22 10.55
C TRP A 46 -2.23 -4.29 10.05
N LEU A 47 -3.27 -4.10 10.87
CA LEU A 47 -4.42 -3.24 10.60
C LEU A 47 -4.52 -2.13 11.68
N LEU A 48 -5.19 -1.03 11.32
CA LEU A 48 -5.55 0.00 12.29
C LEU A 48 -6.94 -0.29 12.89
N ARG A 49 -7.09 -0.03 14.20
CA ARG A 49 -8.36 -0.13 14.93
C ARG A 49 -9.21 1.11 14.65
N PHE A 50 -9.77 1.17 13.43
CA PHE A 50 -10.63 2.30 13.04
C PHE A 50 -11.65 1.93 11.95
N PRO A 51 -12.97 1.86 12.26
CA PRO A 51 -13.58 2.03 13.58
C PRO A 51 -13.28 0.83 14.51
N GLU A 52 -13.26 1.07 15.81
CA GLU A 52 -12.90 0.07 16.83
C GLU A 52 -13.75 -1.20 16.77
N LEU A 53 -15.06 -1.04 16.57
CA LEU A 53 -16.01 -2.17 16.46
C LEU A 53 -15.68 -3.13 15.30
N GLY A 54 -14.98 -2.67 14.27
CA GLY A 54 -14.56 -3.49 13.13
C GLY A 54 -13.58 -4.59 13.51
N GLU A 55 -12.72 -4.38 14.51
CA GLU A 55 -11.73 -5.37 14.95
C GLU A 55 -12.38 -6.68 15.38
N LEU A 56 -13.39 -6.62 16.26
CA LEU A 56 -14.06 -7.81 16.77
C LEU A 56 -14.67 -8.65 15.66
N ASN A 57 -15.30 -7.99 14.70
CA ASN A 57 -15.94 -8.67 13.55
C ASN A 57 -14.89 -9.31 12.64
N LEU A 58 -13.81 -8.61 12.32
CA LEU A 58 -12.72 -9.15 11.51
C LEU A 58 -12.02 -10.35 12.18
N ARG A 59 -11.78 -10.28 13.50
CA ARG A 59 -11.22 -11.41 14.26
C ARG A 59 -12.13 -12.65 14.23
N ARG A 60 -13.43 -12.46 14.43
CA ARG A 60 -14.41 -13.56 14.36
C ARG A 60 -14.45 -14.18 12.96
N THR A 61 -14.51 -13.33 11.94
CA THR A 61 -14.52 -13.75 10.53
C THR A 61 -13.23 -14.48 10.16
N ALA A 62 -12.07 -13.97 10.54
CA ALA A 62 -10.79 -14.63 10.29
C ALA A 62 -10.73 -16.02 10.93
N LYS A 63 -11.17 -16.14 12.19
CA LYS A 63 -11.21 -17.43 12.89
C LYS A 63 -12.15 -18.42 12.20
N ALA A 64 -13.32 -17.95 11.75
CA ALA A 64 -14.31 -18.78 11.08
C ALA A 64 -13.84 -19.22 9.67
N TRP A 65 -13.14 -18.37 8.93
CA TRP A 65 -12.78 -18.62 7.53
C TRP A 65 -11.41 -19.28 7.35
N ALA A 66 -10.45 -18.99 8.25
CA ALA A 66 -9.07 -19.44 8.09
C ALA A 66 -8.47 -20.13 9.35
N GLY A 67 -9.28 -20.31 10.39
CA GLY A 67 -8.84 -20.94 11.63
C GLY A 67 -8.09 -20.01 12.56
N ALA A 68 -7.82 -20.49 13.80
CA ALA A 68 -7.24 -19.69 14.87
C ALA A 68 -5.79 -19.30 14.59
N GLU A 69 -5.02 -20.16 13.96
CA GLU A 69 -3.61 -19.89 13.64
C GLU A 69 -3.45 -18.65 12.76
N VAL A 70 -4.19 -18.57 11.64
CA VAL A 70 -4.18 -17.42 10.74
C VAL A 70 -4.76 -16.18 11.42
N ALA A 71 -5.89 -16.33 12.15
CA ALA A 71 -6.54 -15.22 12.83
C ALA A 71 -5.66 -14.55 13.89
N ASN A 72 -4.85 -15.33 14.62
CA ASN A 72 -3.92 -14.81 15.64
C ASN A 72 -2.76 -14.00 15.06
N ARG A 73 -2.50 -14.09 13.76
CA ARG A 73 -1.49 -13.32 13.06
C ARG A 73 -2.01 -11.97 12.52
N ILE A 74 -3.27 -11.63 12.79
CA ILE A 74 -3.83 -10.30 12.49
C ILE A 74 -3.66 -9.43 13.72
N ILE A 75 -2.86 -8.37 13.60
CA ILE A 75 -2.54 -7.46 14.70
C ILE A 75 -3.18 -6.10 14.43
N PHE A 76 -3.87 -5.57 15.42
CA PHE A 76 -4.46 -4.24 15.36
C PHE A 76 -3.70 -3.29 16.27
N THR A 77 -3.47 -2.07 15.79
CA THR A 77 -2.94 -0.96 16.58
C THR A 77 -3.85 0.25 16.46
N ASP A 78 -3.74 1.17 17.42
CA ASP A 78 -4.51 2.40 17.38
C ASP A 78 -4.01 3.34 16.28
N VAL A 79 -4.89 4.25 15.89
CA VAL A 79 -4.55 5.37 15.01
C VAL A 79 -3.53 6.27 15.73
N ALA A 80 -2.60 6.82 14.99
CA ALA A 80 -1.59 7.73 15.49
C ALA A 80 -1.69 9.10 14.80
N PRO A 81 -1.15 10.18 15.41
CA PRO A 81 -0.96 11.44 14.72
C PRO A 81 -0.21 11.27 13.40
N LYS A 82 -0.48 12.14 12.41
CA LYS A 82 0.01 11.96 11.03
C LYS A 82 1.54 11.76 10.94
N SER A 83 2.33 12.52 11.67
CA SER A 83 3.79 12.39 11.69
C SER A 83 4.26 11.01 12.16
N GLN A 84 3.64 10.48 13.22
CA GLN A 84 3.92 9.14 13.72
C GLN A 84 3.39 8.08 12.75
N HIS A 85 2.22 8.30 12.13
CA HIS A 85 1.65 7.40 11.14
C HIS A 85 2.62 7.20 9.96
N ILE A 86 3.10 8.29 9.38
CA ILE A 86 4.09 8.25 8.29
C ILE A 86 5.37 7.55 8.74
N SER A 87 5.90 7.89 9.92
CA SER A 87 7.13 7.28 10.42
C SER A 87 6.99 5.78 10.64
N ARG A 88 5.90 5.33 11.28
CA ARG A 88 5.67 3.90 11.58
C ARG A 88 5.30 3.08 10.34
N ALA A 89 4.76 3.70 9.29
CA ALA A 89 4.45 3.01 8.04
C ALA A 89 5.68 2.34 7.43
N ARG A 90 6.89 2.84 7.69
CA ARG A 90 8.16 2.22 7.28
C ARG A 90 8.38 0.81 7.82
N VAL A 91 7.68 0.45 8.89
CA VAL A 91 7.79 -0.88 9.52
C VAL A 91 7.01 -1.94 8.73
N CYS A 92 6.04 -1.53 7.94
CA CYS A 92 5.31 -2.39 7.02
C CYS A 92 6.21 -2.77 5.82
N ASP A 93 6.28 -4.05 5.50
CA ASP A 93 7.11 -4.55 4.40
C ASP A 93 6.40 -4.48 3.05
N LEU A 94 5.10 -4.78 3.05
CA LEU A 94 4.23 -4.66 1.89
C LEU A 94 2.85 -4.18 2.31
N PHE A 95 2.41 -3.05 1.75
CA PHE A 95 1.05 -2.58 1.95
C PHE A 95 0.10 -3.28 0.98
N LEU A 96 -0.92 -3.94 1.52
CA LEU A 96 -1.98 -4.61 0.76
C LEU A 96 -3.17 -3.67 0.62
N ASP A 97 -3.39 -3.13 -0.56
CA ASP A 97 -4.48 -2.18 -0.80
C ASP A 97 -5.85 -2.85 -0.88
N THR A 98 -6.91 -2.06 -0.69
CA THR A 98 -8.31 -2.47 -0.78
C THR A 98 -8.88 -2.22 -2.19
N PRO A 99 -9.14 -3.25 -3.02
CA PRO A 99 -9.52 -3.10 -4.43
C PRO A 99 -10.86 -2.40 -4.67
N GLU A 100 -11.83 -2.53 -3.76
CA GLU A 100 -13.15 -1.89 -3.88
C GLU A 100 -13.08 -0.36 -3.77
N CYS A 101 -12.30 0.12 -2.81
CA CYS A 101 -11.99 1.53 -2.60
C CYS A 101 -10.55 1.64 -2.13
N ASN A 102 -9.67 2.00 -3.03
CA ASN A 102 -8.23 2.07 -2.78
C ASN A 102 -7.84 3.02 -1.64
N ALA A 103 -6.62 2.88 -1.17
CA ALA A 103 -5.94 3.91 -0.42
C ALA A 103 -5.71 5.13 -1.34
N HIS A 104 -6.04 6.33 -0.85
CA HIS A 104 -5.78 7.60 -1.54
C HIS A 104 -4.66 8.34 -0.82
N THR A 105 -5.00 9.19 0.16
CA THR A 105 -3.99 9.87 1.00
C THR A 105 -3.11 8.88 1.75
N THR A 106 -3.69 7.75 2.22
CA THR A 106 -2.92 6.67 2.85
C THR A 106 -1.90 6.07 1.89
N ALA A 107 -2.21 5.94 0.58
CA ALA A 107 -1.25 5.46 -0.41
C ALA A 107 -0.06 6.42 -0.55
N ALA A 108 -0.32 7.73 -0.61
CA ALA A 108 0.75 8.73 -0.65
C ALA A 108 1.62 8.69 0.61
N ASP A 109 1.01 8.61 1.80
CA ASP A 109 1.72 8.52 3.08
C ASP A 109 2.62 7.26 3.17
N VAL A 110 2.11 6.12 2.69
CA VAL A 110 2.84 4.84 2.66
C VAL A 110 4.00 4.88 1.67
N LEU A 111 3.78 5.42 0.47
CA LEU A 111 4.83 5.56 -0.55
C LEU A 111 5.89 6.59 -0.14
N TRP A 112 5.51 7.70 0.52
CA TRP A 112 6.46 8.62 1.14
C TRP A 112 7.37 7.92 2.15
N SER A 113 6.81 6.95 2.89
CA SER A 113 7.55 6.11 3.83
C SER A 113 8.39 5.03 3.14
N SER A 114 8.40 5.01 1.82
CA SER A 114 9.11 4.01 0.99
C SER A 114 8.62 2.58 1.22
N THR A 115 7.36 2.41 1.57
CA THR A 115 6.74 1.10 1.71
C THR A 115 6.08 0.72 0.38
N PRO A 116 6.49 -0.41 -0.24
CA PRO A 116 5.86 -0.90 -1.46
C PRO A 116 4.35 -1.15 -1.25
N LEU A 117 3.55 -0.74 -2.22
CA LEU A 117 2.08 -0.83 -2.17
C LEU A 117 1.61 -1.72 -3.33
N LEU A 118 1.00 -2.85 -2.99
CA LEU A 118 0.35 -3.74 -3.95
C LEU A 118 -1.13 -3.38 -4.08
N THR A 119 -1.57 -3.06 -5.29
CA THR A 119 -2.95 -2.65 -5.56
C THR A 119 -3.56 -3.41 -6.72
N LEU A 120 -4.89 -3.44 -6.76
CA LEU A 120 -5.69 -3.99 -7.85
C LEU A 120 -6.76 -2.97 -8.26
N PRO A 121 -6.64 -2.35 -9.45
CA PRO A 121 -7.67 -1.47 -10.01
C PRO A 121 -8.85 -2.32 -10.54
N ARG A 122 -9.66 -2.87 -9.61
CA ARG A 122 -10.74 -3.82 -9.91
C ARG A 122 -11.77 -3.29 -10.89
N TYR A 123 -12.14 -2.01 -10.75
CA TYR A 123 -13.18 -1.38 -11.56
C TYR A 123 -12.64 -0.17 -12.32
N PRO A 124 -12.38 -0.29 -13.64
CA PRO A 124 -11.78 0.80 -14.42
C PRO A 124 -12.67 2.06 -14.51
N TYR A 125 -13.99 1.89 -14.42
CA TYR A 125 -14.97 2.98 -14.43
C TYR A 125 -15.12 3.69 -13.07
N LYS A 126 -14.62 3.11 -11.98
CA LYS A 126 -14.78 3.62 -10.62
C LYS A 126 -13.48 4.24 -10.15
N MET A 127 -13.43 5.57 -10.07
CA MET A 127 -12.22 6.31 -9.71
C MET A 127 -11.58 5.79 -8.43
N CYS A 128 -12.36 5.59 -7.35
CA CYS A 128 -11.81 5.14 -6.07
C CYS A 128 -11.20 3.73 -6.10
N SER A 129 -11.50 2.92 -7.12
CA SER A 129 -10.94 1.57 -7.29
C SER A 129 -9.67 1.53 -8.14
N ARG A 130 -9.23 2.66 -8.73
CA ARG A 130 -8.03 2.76 -9.58
C ARG A 130 -7.04 3.83 -9.13
N MET A 131 -7.37 4.53 -8.06
CA MET A 131 -6.61 5.69 -7.59
C MET A 131 -5.21 5.32 -7.10
N ALA A 132 -5.07 4.22 -6.34
CA ALA A 132 -3.76 3.79 -5.85
C ALA A 132 -2.80 3.39 -6.97
N ALA A 133 -3.29 2.83 -8.07
CA ALA A 133 -2.46 2.53 -9.23
C ALA A 133 -1.91 3.80 -9.90
N SER A 134 -2.71 4.87 -9.94
CA SER A 134 -2.28 6.19 -10.46
C SER A 134 -1.25 6.82 -9.52
N ILE A 135 -1.53 6.85 -8.21
CA ILE A 135 -0.63 7.38 -7.18
C ILE A 135 0.71 6.64 -7.19
N LEU A 136 0.68 5.31 -7.29
CA LEU A 136 1.90 4.49 -7.36
C LEU A 136 2.76 4.85 -8.59
N ARG A 137 2.14 4.99 -9.77
CA ARG A 137 2.88 5.40 -10.97
C ARG A 137 3.48 6.80 -10.83
N GLY A 138 2.80 7.71 -10.14
CA GLY A 138 3.31 9.05 -9.84
C GLY A 138 4.47 9.07 -8.85
N ALA A 139 4.54 8.07 -7.95
CA ALA A 139 5.60 7.95 -6.95
C ALA A 139 6.87 7.28 -7.51
N LEU A 140 6.78 6.55 -8.61
CA LEU A 140 7.88 5.81 -9.18
C LEU A 140 8.68 6.66 -10.17
N PRO A 141 10.01 6.47 -10.26
CA PRO A 141 10.81 7.16 -11.24
C PRO A 141 10.44 6.73 -12.66
N LYS A 142 10.55 7.65 -13.63
CA LYS A 142 10.23 7.41 -15.05
C LYS A 142 11.32 6.59 -15.77
N THR A 143 11.89 5.60 -15.10
CA THR A 143 12.92 4.68 -15.60
C THR A 143 12.31 3.34 -16.01
N THR A 144 13.12 2.49 -16.64
CA THR A 144 12.70 1.11 -16.96
C THR A 144 12.41 0.32 -15.68
N GLU A 145 13.23 0.50 -14.65
CA GLU A 145 13.03 -0.16 -13.35
C GLU A 145 11.75 0.32 -12.63
N GLY A 146 11.46 1.62 -12.66
CA GLY A 146 10.21 2.16 -12.12
C GLY A 146 8.98 1.61 -12.85
N ARG A 147 9.03 1.48 -14.19
CA ARG A 147 7.95 0.85 -14.97
C ARG A 147 7.78 -0.63 -14.63
N GLN A 148 8.88 -1.35 -14.47
CA GLN A 148 8.86 -2.75 -14.06
C GLN A 148 8.23 -2.89 -12.67
N MET A 149 8.63 -2.08 -11.71
CA MET A 149 8.06 -2.07 -10.37
C MET A 149 6.56 -1.76 -10.38
N ALA A 150 6.11 -0.81 -11.23
CA ALA A 150 4.68 -0.55 -11.40
C ALA A 150 3.93 -1.79 -11.90
N THR A 151 4.51 -2.51 -12.88
CA THR A 151 3.95 -3.77 -13.39
C THR A 151 3.85 -4.84 -12.30
N GLU A 152 4.84 -4.95 -11.43
CA GLU A 152 4.86 -5.92 -10.33
C GLU A 152 3.87 -5.58 -9.20
N LEU A 153 3.60 -4.30 -8.95
CA LEU A 153 2.76 -3.82 -7.84
C LEU A 153 1.31 -3.48 -8.23
N ILE A 154 0.98 -3.46 -9.53
CA ILE A 154 -0.39 -3.23 -10.02
C ILE A 154 -0.90 -4.53 -10.62
N ALA A 155 -1.68 -5.29 -9.85
CA ALA A 155 -2.24 -6.55 -10.30
C ALA A 155 -3.41 -6.33 -11.26
N GLY A 156 -3.58 -7.24 -12.22
CA GLY A 156 -4.68 -7.22 -13.19
C GLY A 156 -5.89 -8.07 -12.76
N SER A 157 -5.73 -8.92 -11.73
CA SER A 157 -6.79 -9.79 -11.21
C SER A 157 -6.57 -10.11 -9.73
N GLU A 158 -7.62 -10.65 -9.08
CA GLU A 158 -7.53 -11.10 -7.69
C GLU A 158 -6.53 -12.23 -7.49
N VAL A 159 -6.50 -13.16 -8.45
CA VAL A 159 -5.53 -14.27 -8.43
C VAL A 159 -4.10 -13.75 -8.50
N GLU A 160 -3.86 -12.82 -9.40
CA GLU A 160 -2.55 -12.18 -9.56
C GLU A 160 -2.17 -11.35 -8.33
N TYR A 161 -3.12 -10.63 -7.73
CA TYR A 161 -2.91 -9.88 -6.49
C TYR A 161 -2.42 -10.82 -5.36
N GLU A 162 -3.08 -11.95 -5.15
CA GLU A 162 -2.68 -12.94 -4.15
C GLU A 162 -1.31 -13.55 -4.46
N GLN A 163 -1.08 -13.98 -5.70
CA GLN A 163 0.18 -14.58 -6.13
C GLN A 163 1.36 -13.61 -5.95
N ARG A 164 1.19 -12.35 -6.34
CA ARG A 164 2.23 -11.33 -6.19
C ARG A 164 2.52 -11.02 -4.73
N ALA A 165 1.49 -10.92 -3.89
CA ALA A 165 1.68 -10.73 -2.45
C ALA A 165 2.50 -11.86 -1.85
N VAL A 166 2.17 -13.11 -2.18
CA VAL A 166 2.89 -14.29 -1.68
C VAL A 166 4.32 -14.33 -2.22
N GLN A 167 4.51 -14.08 -3.51
CA GLN A 167 5.85 -14.09 -4.13
C GLN A 167 6.75 -13.01 -3.55
N LEU A 168 6.28 -11.76 -3.47
CA LEU A 168 7.06 -10.62 -2.98
C LEU A 168 7.39 -10.78 -1.50
N ALA A 169 6.40 -11.12 -0.68
CA ALA A 169 6.58 -11.28 0.76
C ALA A 169 7.39 -12.54 1.11
N GLY A 170 7.16 -13.64 0.40
CA GLY A 170 7.91 -14.89 0.60
C GLY A 170 9.37 -14.81 0.15
N GLY A 171 9.71 -13.89 -0.76
CA GLY A 171 11.07 -13.61 -1.20
C GLY A 171 11.84 -12.62 -0.30
N LEU A 172 11.19 -12.04 0.71
CA LEU A 172 11.86 -11.12 1.65
C LEU A 172 12.55 -11.91 2.76
N SER A 173 13.81 -11.65 2.97
CA SER A 173 14.60 -12.19 4.09
C SER A 173 15.29 -11.07 4.87
N TYR A 174 15.59 -11.34 6.14
CA TYR A 174 16.29 -10.40 6.99
C TYR A 174 17.56 -11.04 7.57
N SER A 175 18.67 -10.32 7.53
CA SER A 175 19.85 -10.62 8.31
C SER A 175 20.08 -9.56 9.39
N MET A 176 20.65 -9.97 10.51
CA MET A 176 21.08 -9.02 11.54
C MET A 176 22.48 -8.53 11.22
N THR A 177 22.65 -7.22 11.16
CA THR A 177 23.98 -6.61 11.07
C THR A 177 24.70 -6.65 12.40
N ASP A 178 26.02 -6.48 12.40
CA ASP A 178 26.83 -6.40 13.63
C ASP A 178 26.39 -5.29 14.58
N SER A 179 25.77 -4.23 14.04
CA SER A 179 25.16 -3.13 14.79
C SER A 179 23.80 -3.49 15.42
N GLY A 180 23.29 -4.72 15.23
CA GLY A 180 22.01 -5.21 15.78
C GLY A 180 20.76 -4.72 15.05
N TYR A 181 20.91 -4.18 13.85
CA TYR A 181 19.80 -3.82 12.96
C TYR A 181 19.54 -4.94 11.94
N GLY A 182 18.26 -5.15 11.62
CA GLY A 182 17.88 -6.06 10.54
C GLY A 182 18.01 -5.36 9.20
N GLU A 183 18.72 -5.97 8.28
CA GLU A 183 18.79 -5.57 6.88
C GLU A 183 17.93 -6.52 6.04
N GLY A 184 17.06 -5.96 5.20
CA GLY A 184 16.18 -6.72 4.33
C GLY A 184 16.82 -7.00 2.98
N TYR A 185 16.61 -8.21 2.46
CA TYR A 185 17.08 -8.66 1.15
C TYR A 185 15.93 -9.21 0.32
N GLY A 186 16.03 -9.10 -0.98
CA GLY A 186 15.04 -9.55 -1.94
C GLY A 186 14.28 -8.40 -2.58
N ARG A 187 13.34 -8.74 -3.45
CA ARG A 187 12.67 -7.75 -4.32
C ARG A 187 11.97 -6.63 -3.57
N LEU A 188 11.33 -6.89 -2.43
CA LEU A 188 10.71 -5.84 -1.62
C LEU A 188 11.74 -4.85 -1.05
N ALA A 189 12.94 -5.31 -0.68
CA ALA A 189 14.01 -4.43 -0.21
C ALA A 189 14.52 -3.52 -1.35
N GLU A 190 14.68 -4.05 -2.56
CA GLU A 190 15.02 -3.27 -3.76
C GLU A 190 13.96 -2.22 -4.08
N MET A 191 12.68 -2.61 -4.07
CA MET A 191 11.56 -1.71 -4.28
C MET A 191 11.52 -0.58 -3.25
N ARG A 192 11.78 -0.91 -1.99
CA ARG A 192 11.87 0.08 -0.91
C ARG A 192 13.00 1.07 -1.15
N LYS A 193 14.16 0.58 -1.58
CA LYS A 193 15.29 1.44 -1.92
C LYS A 193 14.95 2.36 -3.09
N LEU A 194 14.35 1.85 -4.15
CA LEU A 194 13.93 2.65 -5.30
C LEU A 194 12.95 3.77 -4.93
N LEU A 195 11.96 3.46 -4.08
CA LEU A 195 11.03 4.46 -3.56
C LEU A 195 11.72 5.50 -2.67
N TRP A 196 12.67 5.07 -1.85
CA TRP A 196 13.43 5.99 -0.98
C TRP A 196 14.28 6.96 -1.79
N ASP A 197 15.02 6.45 -2.74
CA ASP A 197 15.94 7.23 -3.57
C ASP A 197 15.17 8.18 -4.51
N GLY A 198 14.04 7.71 -5.07
CA GLY A 198 13.27 8.45 -6.07
C GLY A 198 12.22 9.44 -5.53
N LYS A 199 11.89 9.41 -4.24
CA LYS A 199 10.76 10.19 -3.71
C LYS A 199 10.91 11.71 -3.81
N TRP A 200 12.14 12.22 -3.87
CA TRP A 200 12.41 13.65 -3.95
C TRP A 200 12.27 14.22 -5.37
N ASP A 201 12.35 13.35 -6.37
CA ASP A 201 12.32 13.70 -7.80
C ASP A 201 11.09 13.14 -8.53
N CYS A 202 10.18 12.46 -7.80
CA CYS A 202 8.99 11.88 -8.40
C CYS A 202 7.84 12.91 -8.52
N GLY A 203 7.00 12.72 -9.55
CA GLY A 203 5.90 13.64 -9.83
C GLY A 203 4.82 13.68 -8.74
N LEU A 204 4.67 12.62 -7.93
CA LEU A 204 3.65 12.57 -6.86
C LEU A 204 3.91 13.62 -5.76
N PHE A 205 5.18 13.90 -5.44
CA PHE A 205 5.54 14.78 -4.34
C PHE A 205 6.08 16.13 -4.81
N ASP A 206 6.09 16.38 -6.12
CA ASP A 206 6.42 17.68 -6.72
C ASP A 206 5.19 18.60 -6.69
N THR A 207 4.99 19.26 -5.55
CA THR A 207 3.86 20.17 -5.35
C THR A 207 3.89 21.36 -6.31
N ARG A 208 5.07 21.87 -6.68
CA ARG A 208 5.17 23.00 -7.60
C ARG A 208 4.63 22.61 -8.97
N ARG A 209 5.13 21.53 -9.53
CA ARG A 209 4.65 20.99 -10.80
C ARG A 209 3.15 20.70 -10.76
N TRP A 210 2.65 20.14 -9.66
CA TRP A 210 1.21 19.88 -9.52
C TRP A 210 0.39 21.17 -9.59
N VAL A 211 0.86 22.26 -8.97
CA VAL A 211 0.20 23.57 -9.04
C VAL A 211 0.20 24.09 -10.47
N ASP A 212 1.33 24.07 -11.16
CA ASP A 212 1.46 24.52 -12.55
C ASP A 212 0.51 23.74 -13.49
N ASP A 213 0.43 22.40 -13.33
CA ASP A 213 -0.48 21.53 -14.10
C ASP A 213 -1.96 21.88 -13.80
N VAL A 214 -2.33 22.15 -12.55
CA VAL A 214 -3.70 22.53 -12.17
C VAL A 214 -4.07 23.92 -12.69
N GLU A 215 -3.17 24.90 -12.62
CA GLU A 215 -3.39 26.24 -13.19
C GLU A 215 -3.61 26.16 -14.68
N THR A 216 -2.79 25.40 -15.40
CA THR A 216 -2.96 25.13 -16.83
C THR A 216 -4.33 24.49 -17.15
N ALA A 217 -4.76 23.53 -16.32
CA ALA A 217 -6.07 22.89 -16.48
C ALA A 217 -7.22 23.90 -16.29
N TYR A 218 -7.12 24.80 -15.31
CA TYR A 218 -8.12 25.83 -15.07
C TYR A 218 -8.19 26.86 -16.21
N GLU A 219 -7.05 27.30 -16.73
CA GLU A 219 -6.99 28.20 -17.88
C GLU A 219 -7.64 27.58 -19.11
N GLU A 220 -7.32 26.32 -19.41
CA GLU A 220 -7.91 25.58 -20.52
C GLU A 220 -9.41 25.33 -20.35
N ALA A 221 -9.85 25.00 -19.13
CA ALA A 221 -11.26 24.85 -18.81
C ALA A 221 -12.04 26.16 -19.04
N TRP A 222 -11.47 27.28 -18.60
CA TRP A 222 -12.07 28.60 -18.81
C TRP A 222 -12.10 28.98 -20.29
N ARG A 223 -11.01 28.78 -21.02
CA ARG A 223 -10.94 29.04 -22.47
C ARG A 223 -12.05 28.28 -23.22
N ARG A 224 -12.19 26.96 -22.93
CA ARG A 224 -13.22 26.12 -23.55
C ARG A 224 -14.63 26.58 -23.21
N TRP A 225 -14.86 26.92 -21.98
CA TRP A 225 -16.17 27.43 -21.52
C TRP A 225 -16.57 28.69 -22.31
N VAL A 226 -15.66 29.65 -22.44
CA VAL A 226 -15.91 30.87 -23.18
C VAL A 226 -16.15 30.59 -24.68
N ALA A 227 -15.44 29.62 -25.25
CA ALA A 227 -15.57 29.22 -26.65
C ALA A 227 -16.79 28.31 -26.94
N GLY A 228 -17.53 27.87 -25.92
CA GLY A 228 -18.62 26.89 -26.07
C GLY A 228 -18.13 25.48 -26.44
N GLU A 229 -16.85 25.18 -26.21
CA GLU A 229 -16.24 23.86 -26.46
C GLU A 229 -16.54 22.89 -25.33
N SER A 230 -16.84 21.63 -25.66
CA SER A 230 -17.06 20.55 -24.67
C SER A 230 -16.01 19.46 -24.85
N GLY A 231 -15.88 18.58 -23.85
CA GLY A 231 -15.01 17.41 -23.86
C GLY A 231 -14.01 17.39 -22.69
N ASP A 232 -13.31 16.26 -22.56
CA ASP A 232 -12.30 16.07 -21.52
C ASP A 232 -11.03 16.88 -21.81
N ILE A 233 -10.36 17.33 -20.74
CA ILE A 233 -9.08 18.01 -20.83
C ILE A 233 -7.99 16.97 -20.52
N CYS A 234 -7.07 16.78 -21.47
CA CYS A 234 -5.87 15.97 -21.29
C CYS A 234 -4.65 16.90 -21.35
N LEU A 235 -3.86 16.95 -20.28
CA LEU A 235 -2.63 17.73 -20.16
C LEU A 235 -1.39 16.84 -20.37
#